data_4962cf40f1020bd1e4ab8f3f598c912c
#
_entry.id   4962cf40f1020bd1e4ab8f3f598c912c
#
_cell.length_a   1.000
_cell.length_b   1.000
_cell.length_c   1.000
_cell.angle_alpha   90.00
_cell.angle_beta   90.00
_cell.angle_gamma   90.00
#
_symmetry.space_group_name_H-M   'P 1'
#
loop_
_entity.id
_entity.type
_entity.pdbx_description
1 polymer ?
#
loop_
_entity_poly.entity_id
_entity_poly.type
_entity_poly.pdbx_seq_one_letter_code
_entity_poly.pdbx_strand_id
1 'polypeptide(L)'
;MIRKIGQAFVLDTAHTTYAFSILPGGHPEHLYYGRTIHIEHPDDLEILVEKHVFAPGNVNICEKEHAGFSLEDVRLEMSSYGKGDIREPFVEAILYDGAKTLDFRYEDAVITGKKDALDGLPGSYGSAGEVQQLCVTMVDRQYDLKLLLYYYVYEAADVIGRSAKIVNASSQDVQLTRLMSLQLDFDDSDYIFTTFRGAWAREMHRCDQTLTGGRIVNDSFTGTTSSRANSFVMLSRPKTGEDQGDCYGFHLIYSGNHCETAEVSSFGKLRLLTGINPREFSWKLEPGAQFQAPEAFMTYAPDGWGGMSRRMHAFIREHIVRGYWKNRPRPVLLNSWEACYFDISESRLLKLAKAGKDAGIELFVVDDG
;
A
#
# COMPACT_ATOMS: atom_id res chain seq x y z
N MET A 1 3.83 -8.75 16.44
CA MET A 1 2.66 -9.43 17.07
C MET A 1 1.45 -8.50 17.07
N ILE A 2 0.23 -9.01 16.87
CA ILE A 2 -1.00 -8.20 16.85
C ILE A 2 -1.71 -8.32 18.19
N ARG A 3 -2.05 -7.18 18.81
CA ARG A 3 -2.76 -7.11 20.09
C ARG A 3 -3.92 -6.13 20.01
N LYS A 4 -5.03 -6.42 20.69
CA LYS A 4 -6.13 -5.48 20.90
C LYS A 4 -6.07 -4.97 22.35
N ILE A 5 -6.00 -3.66 22.52
CA ILE A 5 -5.91 -2.96 23.81
C ILE A 5 -7.05 -1.95 23.88
N GLY A 6 -8.12 -2.27 24.61
CA GLY A 6 -9.33 -1.45 24.62
C GLY A 6 -9.96 -1.35 23.22
N GLN A 7 -10.07 -0.15 22.68
CA GLN A 7 -10.55 0.12 21.33
C GLN A 7 -9.41 0.22 20.30
N ALA A 8 -8.17 0.02 20.71
CA ALA A 8 -7.02 0.14 19.82
C ALA A 8 -6.47 -1.23 19.40
N PHE A 9 -5.79 -1.22 18.26
CA PHE A 9 -5.02 -2.33 17.72
C PHE A 9 -3.55 -1.91 17.65
N VAL A 10 -2.68 -2.75 18.19
CA VAL A 10 -1.23 -2.55 18.22
C VAL A 10 -0.58 -3.70 17.45
N LEU A 11 0.17 -3.35 16.43
CA LEU A 11 0.83 -4.27 15.52
C LEU A 11 2.34 -4.08 15.65
N ASP A 12 3.00 -4.98 16.40
CA ASP A 12 4.43 -4.90 16.61
C ASP A 12 5.18 -5.84 15.67
N THR A 13 6.25 -5.32 15.09
CA THR A 13 7.30 -6.12 14.45
C THR A 13 8.52 -6.19 15.37
N ALA A 14 9.65 -6.71 14.89
CA ALA A 14 10.86 -6.79 15.68
C ALA A 14 11.37 -5.40 16.13
N HIS A 15 11.23 -4.37 15.28
CA HIS A 15 11.80 -3.04 15.55
C HIS A 15 10.81 -1.89 15.28
N THR A 16 9.54 -2.19 14.97
CA THR A 16 8.53 -1.16 14.71
C THR A 16 7.24 -1.43 15.44
N THR A 17 6.51 -0.37 15.75
CA THR A 17 5.13 -0.41 16.24
C THR A 17 4.23 0.37 15.28
N TYR A 18 3.09 -0.22 14.95
CA TYR A 18 1.98 0.41 14.25
C TYR A 18 0.75 0.36 15.16
N ALA A 19 0.06 1.47 15.34
CA ALA A 19 -1.11 1.53 16.20
C ALA A 19 -2.23 2.39 15.61
N PHE A 20 -3.47 1.94 15.79
CA PHE A 20 -4.66 2.70 15.46
C PHE A 20 -5.77 2.39 16.48
N SER A 21 -6.75 3.29 16.61
CA SER A 21 -7.89 3.12 17.52
C SER A 21 -9.21 3.37 16.81
N ILE A 22 -10.29 2.89 17.41
CA ILE A 22 -11.64 3.15 16.92
C ILE A 22 -12.20 4.35 17.70
N LEU A 23 -12.47 5.43 16.99
CA LEU A 23 -13.12 6.62 17.52
C LEU A 23 -14.55 6.31 18.03
N PRO A 24 -15.12 7.11 18.93
CA PRO A 24 -16.51 6.95 19.37
C PRO A 24 -17.52 6.86 18.24
N GLY A 25 -17.30 7.59 17.14
CA GLY A 25 -18.12 7.53 15.92
C GLY A 25 -17.89 6.29 15.06
N GLY A 26 -17.01 5.36 15.45
CA GLY A 26 -16.74 4.11 14.73
C GLY A 26 -15.74 4.21 13.59
N HIS A 27 -15.12 5.38 13.38
CA HIS A 27 -14.08 5.54 12.37
C HIS A 27 -12.70 5.12 12.94
N PRO A 28 -11.86 4.41 12.17
CA PRO A 28 -10.53 4.01 12.62
C PRO A 28 -9.54 5.18 12.45
N GLU A 29 -8.97 5.62 13.57
CA GLU A 29 -7.96 6.68 13.65
C GLU A 29 -6.56 6.07 13.71
N HIS A 30 -5.67 6.49 12.80
CA HIS A 30 -4.24 6.15 12.86
C HIS A 30 -3.57 6.90 14.01
N LEU A 31 -2.86 6.18 14.88
CA LEU A 31 -2.17 6.75 16.03
C LEU A 31 -0.67 6.88 15.82
N TYR A 32 -0.02 5.82 15.34
CA TYR A 32 1.44 5.76 15.27
C TYR A 32 1.94 4.73 14.26
N TYR A 33 3.02 5.06 13.56
CA TYR A 33 3.87 4.12 12.85
C TYR A 33 5.33 4.59 12.88
N GLY A 34 6.23 3.79 13.48
CA GLY A 34 7.62 4.16 13.64
C GLY A 34 8.41 3.13 14.44
N ARG A 35 9.46 3.59 15.13
CA ARG A 35 10.25 2.74 16.03
C ARG A 35 9.37 2.09 17.07
N THR A 36 9.80 0.92 17.57
CA THR A 36 9.10 0.23 18.66
C THR A 36 8.89 1.16 19.85
N ILE A 37 7.64 1.25 20.29
CA ILE A 37 7.22 1.88 21.54
C ILE A 37 6.52 0.86 22.42
N HIS A 38 6.56 1.07 23.72
CA HIS A 38 5.98 0.14 24.66
C HIS A 38 4.55 0.54 25.00
N ILE A 39 3.59 -0.31 24.62
CA ILE A 39 2.15 -0.11 24.86
C ILE A 39 1.61 -1.37 25.51
N GLU A 40 1.21 -1.28 26.78
CA GLU A 40 0.60 -2.39 27.55
C GLU A 40 -0.83 -2.09 27.98
N HIS A 41 -1.12 -0.82 28.23
CA HIS A 41 -2.42 -0.37 28.74
C HIS A 41 -3.05 0.67 27.85
N PRO A 42 -4.39 0.88 27.89
CA PRO A 42 -5.06 1.95 27.16
C PRO A 42 -4.48 3.34 27.46
N ASP A 43 -4.04 3.59 28.68
CA ASP A 43 -3.47 4.86 29.13
C ASP A 43 -2.16 5.21 28.39
N ASP A 44 -1.40 4.21 27.96
CA ASP A 44 -0.16 4.40 27.16
C ASP A 44 -0.46 5.01 25.78
N LEU A 45 -1.69 4.84 25.29
CA LEU A 45 -2.15 5.39 24.01
C LEU A 45 -2.63 6.84 24.11
N GLU A 46 -2.93 7.35 25.31
CA GLU A 46 -3.49 8.71 25.48
C GLU A 46 -2.57 9.80 24.91
N ILE A 47 -1.24 9.60 25.01
CA ILE A 47 -0.26 10.55 24.46
C ILE A 47 -0.24 10.58 22.93
N LEU A 48 -0.73 9.52 22.28
CA LEU A 48 -0.78 9.38 20.82
C LEU A 48 -2.09 9.88 20.22
N VAL A 49 -3.14 9.97 21.07
CA VAL A 49 -4.47 10.41 20.64
C VAL A 49 -4.50 11.92 20.51
N GLU A 50 -4.88 12.42 19.35
CA GLU A 50 -5.11 13.84 19.18
C GLU A 50 -6.42 14.27 19.86
N LYS A 51 -6.41 15.47 20.41
CA LYS A 51 -7.65 16.11 20.89
C LYS A 51 -8.37 16.71 19.68
N HIS A 52 -9.37 16.00 19.20
CA HIS A 52 -10.22 16.47 18.11
C HIS A 52 -11.21 17.51 18.64
N VAL A 53 -10.95 18.76 18.30
CA VAL A 53 -11.82 19.88 18.60
C VAL A 53 -12.24 20.51 17.29
N PHE A 54 -13.53 20.77 17.12
CA PHE A 54 -14.00 21.52 15.94
C PHE A 54 -13.30 22.89 15.92
N ALA A 55 -12.36 23.05 15.00
CA ALA A 55 -11.51 24.22 14.92
C ALA A 55 -12.07 25.24 13.91
N PRO A 56 -11.71 26.54 14.06
CA PRO A 56 -11.98 27.52 13.02
C PRO A 56 -11.40 27.04 11.67
N GLY A 57 -12.26 26.98 10.64
CA GLY A 57 -11.89 26.51 9.32
C GLY A 57 -12.42 25.11 9.00
N ASN A 58 -12.83 24.29 9.96
CA ASN A 58 -13.59 23.09 9.67
C ASN A 58 -14.96 23.46 9.07
N VAL A 59 -15.36 22.74 8.02
CA VAL A 59 -16.60 23.05 7.29
C VAL A 59 -17.77 22.18 7.75
N ASN A 60 -17.49 20.99 8.27
CA ASN A 60 -18.49 20.02 8.70
C ASN A 60 -18.14 19.37 10.03
N ILE A 61 -19.16 19.09 10.83
CA ILE A 61 -19.06 18.14 11.94
C ILE A 61 -19.30 16.74 11.39
N CYS A 62 -18.70 15.73 12.01
CA CYS A 62 -18.86 14.34 11.60
C CYS A 62 -20.32 13.89 11.79
N GLU A 63 -20.89 14.16 12.97
CA GLU A 63 -22.26 13.82 13.33
C GLU A 63 -22.71 14.62 14.56
N LYS A 64 -24.03 14.67 14.82
CA LYS A 64 -24.59 15.46 15.92
C LYS A 64 -24.11 15.02 17.30
N GLU A 65 -23.98 13.72 17.50
CA GLU A 65 -23.57 13.08 18.74
C GLU A 65 -22.11 13.39 19.07
N HIS A 66 -21.31 13.68 18.04
CA HIS A 66 -19.89 14.02 18.12
C HIS A 66 -19.59 15.36 17.43
N ALA A 67 -20.33 16.40 17.82
CA ALA A 67 -20.17 17.74 17.25
C ALA A 67 -18.84 18.43 17.61
N GLY A 68 -17.99 17.77 18.38
CA GLY A 68 -16.72 18.29 18.84
C GLY A 68 -15.57 18.16 17.83
N PHE A 69 -15.72 17.45 16.71
CA PHE A 69 -14.68 17.28 15.70
C PHE A 69 -15.20 17.08 14.28
N SER A 70 -14.31 17.28 13.31
CA SER A 70 -14.51 16.98 11.89
C SER A 70 -13.55 15.84 11.45
N LEU A 71 -13.96 15.01 10.50
CA LEU A 71 -13.06 14.02 9.90
C LEU A 71 -11.97 14.66 9.02
N GLU A 72 -12.10 15.92 8.69
CA GLU A 72 -11.19 16.64 7.79
C GLU A 72 -9.74 16.68 8.28
N ASP A 73 -9.54 16.74 9.59
CA ASP A 73 -8.21 16.83 10.23
C ASP A 73 -7.81 15.58 11.03
N VAL A 74 -8.66 14.55 11.07
CA VAL A 74 -8.36 13.28 11.71
C VAL A 74 -7.44 12.44 10.81
N ARG A 75 -6.43 11.80 11.40
CA ARG A 75 -5.65 10.77 10.72
C ARG A 75 -6.47 9.50 10.63
N LEU A 76 -6.75 9.01 9.44
CA LEU A 76 -7.64 7.87 9.22
C LEU A 76 -6.89 6.66 8.65
N GLU A 77 -7.30 5.45 9.05
CA GLU A 77 -6.84 4.19 8.46
C GLU A 77 -7.48 3.91 7.09
N MET A 78 -8.66 4.47 6.88
CA MET A 78 -9.40 4.47 5.63
C MET A 78 -10.32 5.69 5.59
N SER A 79 -10.63 6.18 4.41
CA SER A 79 -11.47 7.34 4.19
C SER A 79 -12.46 7.11 3.06
N SER A 80 -13.60 7.79 3.14
CA SER A 80 -14.61 7.81 2.09
C SER A 80 -15.07 9.24 1.83
N TYR A 81 -15.63 9.48 0.65
CA TYR A 81 -16.19 10.78 0.30
C TYR A 81 -17.53 11.02 1.00
N GLY A 82 -17.79 12.28 1.36
CA GLY A 82 -19.14 12.77 1.72
C GLY A 82 -19.44 12.89 3.21
N LYS A 83 -18.47 12.58 4.09
CA LYS A 83 -18.63 12.70 5.56
C LYS A 83 -17.77 13.80 6.19
N GLY A 84 -17.32 14.75 5.38
CA GLY A 84 -16.52 15.90 5.81
C GLY A 84 -15.01 15.76 5.60
N ASP A 85 -14.48 14.57 5.36
CA ASP A 85 -13.11 14.42 4.88
C ASP A 85 -13.05 14.82 3.40
N ILE A 86 -12.30 15.89 3.10
CA ILE A 86 -12.18 16.46 1.75
C ILE A 86 -10.89 16.03 1.04
N ARG A 87 -10.05 15.26 1.72
CA ARG A 87 -8.82 14.67 1.16
C ARG A 87 -9.16 13.50 0.23
N GLU A 88 -8.18 13.06 -0.57
CA GLU A 88 -8.35 11.89 -1.44
C GLU A 88 -8.90 10.68 -0.67
N PRO A 89 -10.03 10.10 -1.12
CA PRO A 89 -10.64 8.98 -0.44
C PRO A 89 -9.94 7.66 -0.76
N PHE A 90 -10.00 6.74 0.20
CA PHE A 90 -9.57 5.36 0.05
C PHE A 90 -10.57 4.53 -0.78
N VAL A 91 -11.87 4.78 -0.61
CA VAL A 91 -12.94 4.08 -1.31
C VAL A 91 -13.98 5.06 -1.85
N GLU A 92 -14.41 4.81 -3.11
CA GLU A 92 -15.49 5.55 -3.77
C GLU A 92 -16.39 4.60 -4.55
N ALA A 93 -17.69 4.85 -4.49
CA ALA A 93 -18.67 4.13 -5.29
C ALA A 93 -19.82 5.05 -5.69
N ILE A 94 -20.49 4.68 -6.78
CA ILE A 94 -21.79 5.24 -7.17
C ILE A 94 -22.84 4.22 -6.76
N LEU A 95 -23.73 4.63 -5.89
CA LEU A 95 -24.77 3.81 -5.30
C LEU A 95 -26.00 3.76 -6.20
N TYR A 96 -26.91 2.83 -5.97
CA TYR A 96 -28.05 2.57 -6.84
C TYR A 96 -28.99 3.77 -7.02
N ASP A 97 -28.99 4.70 -6.07
CA ASP A 97 -29.76 5.96 -6.10
C ASP A 97 -28.97 7.16 -6.67
N GLY A 98 -27.72 6.92 -7.12
CA GLY A 98 -26.81 7.94 -7.63
C GLY A 98 -26.00 8.67 -6.57
N ALA A 99 -26.22 8.37 -5.28
CA ALA A 99 -25.40 8.91 -4.20
C ALA A 99 -23.94 8.40 -4.28
N LYS A 100 -23.00 9.17 -3.71
CA LYS A 100 -21.60 8.82 -3.62
C LYS A 100 -21.06 8.86 -2.19
N THR A 101 -21.90 9.25 -1.25
CA THR A 101 -21.53 9.33 0.17
C THR A 101 -21.54 7.93 0.77
N LEU A 102 -20.41 7.57 1.38
CA LEU A 102 -20.23 6.32 2.12
C LEU A 102 -19.84 6.62 3.56
N ASP A 103 -20.37 5.86 4.52
CA ASP A 103 -20.11 6.02 5.95
C ASP A 103 -19.77 4.67 6.58
N PHE A 104 -18.57 4.17 6.30
CA PHE A 104 -18.08 2.93 6.87
C PHE A 104 -17.69 3.09 8.34
N ARG A 105 -18.31 2.31 9.22
CA ARG A 105 -18.06 2.30 10.66
C ARG A 105 -17.64 0.92 11.13
N TYR A 106 -16.78 0.89 12.13
CA TYR A 106 -16.30 -0.35 12.75
C TYR A 106 -17.45 -1.23 13.22
N GLU A 107 -17.40 -2.50 12.89
CA GLU A 107 -18.32 -3.52 13.36
C GLU A 107 -17.60 -4.57 14.23
N ASP A 108 -16.53 -5.16 13.70
CA ASP A 108 -15.81 -6.24 14.36
C ASP A 108 -14.37 -6.35 13.85
N ALA A 109 -13.55 -7.14 14.55
CA ALA A 109 -12.19 -7.45 14.13
C ALA A 109 -11.77 -8.86 14.54
N VAL A 110 -11.08 -9.56 13.64
CA VAL A 110 -10.60 -10.93 13.84
C VAL A 110 -9.08 -10.97 13.66
N ILE A 111 -8.37 -11.54 14.64
CA ILE A 111 -6.92 -11.80 14.59
C ILE A 111 -6.70 -13.29 14.36
N THR A 112 -5.87 -13.63 13.37
CA THR A 112 -5.49 -15.03 13.08
C THR A 112 -3.98 -15.20 13.02
N GLY A 113 -3.49 -16.39 13.38
CA GLY A 113 -2.07 -16.74 13.33
C GLY A 113 -1.56 -17.17 11.95
N LYS A 114 -2.37 -16.94 10.90
CA LYS A 114 -2.02 -17.25 9.51
C LYS A 114 -2.66 -16.22 8.59
N LYS A 115 -2.04 -16.02 7.45
CA LYS A 115 -2.58 -15.16 6.38
C LYS A 115 -3.41 -15.99 5.40
N ASP A 116 -4.57 -15.47 5.02
CA ASP A 116 -5.36 -16.01 3.92
C ASP A 116 -4.73 -15.63 2.57
N ALA A 117 -4.81 -16.54 1.61
CA ALA A 117 -4.40 -16.24 0.24
C ALA A 117 -5.39 -15.26 -0.42
N LEU A 118 -4.87 -14.39 -1.27
CA LEU A 118 -5.72 -13.60 -2.16
C LEU A 118 -6.10 -14.44 -3.38
N ASP A 119 -7.39 -14.54 -3.65
CA ASP A 119 -7.89 -15.27 -4.81
C ASP A 119 -7.66 -14.47 -6.10
N GLY A 120 -6.98 -15.09 -7.07
CA GLY A 120 -6.73 -14.50 -8.39
C GLY A 120 -5.74 -13.33 -8.43
N LEU A 121 -5.10 -12.98 -7.31
CA LEU A 121 -4.13 -11.88 -7.22
C LEU A 121 -2.75 -12.37 -6.74
N PRO A 122 -1.66 -11.72 -7.14
CA PRO A 122 -0.38 -11.92 -6.49
C PRO A 122 -0.47 -11.51 -5.02
N GLY A 123 0.20 -12.26 -4.16
CA GLY A 123 0.16 -11.98 -2.73
C GLY A 123 1.36 -12.57 -2.00
N SER A 124 1.64 -12.03 -0.84
CA SER A 124 2.66 -12.55 0.07
C SER A 124 2.22 -13.88 0.69
N TYR A 125 3.20 -14.60 1.21
CA TYR A 125 2.98 -15.84 1.94
C TYR A 125 3.92 -15.93 3.14
N GLY A 126 3.53 -16.74 4.12
CA GLY A 126 4.34 -17.10 5.28
C GLY A 126 3.80 -18.38 5.88
N SER A 127 4.67 -19.13 6.53
CA SER A 127 4.27 -20.29 7.35
C SER A 127 3.61 -19.84 8.65
N ALA A 128 3.05 -20.79 9.38
CA ALA A 128 2.48 -20.52 10.70
C ALA A 128 3.57 -19.97 11.64
N GLY A 129 3.29 -18.83 12.25
CA GLY A 129 4.23 -18.12 13.12
C GLY A 129 5.10 -17.05 12.43
N GLU A 130 5.17 -17.03 11.08
CA GLU A 130 5.89 -15.98 10.34
C GLU A 130 5.01 -14.76 10.06
N VAL A 131 3.71 -14.95 9.99
CA VAL A 131 2.75 -13.87 9.70
C VAL A 131 1.49 -14.00 10.57
N GLN A 132 1.03 -12.87 11.09
CA GLN A 132 -0.30 -12.74 11.69
C GLN A 132 -1.17 -11.85 10.82
N GLN A 133 -2.46 -12.12 10.79
CA GLN A 133 -3.47 -11.35 10.07
C GLN A 133 -4.47 -10.74 11.04
N LEU A 134 -4.75 -9.45 10.87
CA LEU A 134 -5.91 -8.76 11.41
C LEU A 134 -6.85 -8.43 10.25
N CYS A 135 -8.12 -8.78 10.41
CA CYS A 135 -9.20 -8.35 9.53
C CYS A 135 -10.14 -7.46 10.33
N VAL A 136 -10.28 -6.20 9.94
CA VAL A 136 -11.23 -5.25 10.54
C VAL A 136 -12.42 -5.12 9.61
N THR A 137 -13.61 -5.40 10.11
CA THR A 137 -14.87 -5.26 9.39
C THR A 137 -15.47 -3.88 9.64
N MET A 138 -15.66 -3.14 8.56
CA MET A 138 -16.35 -1.86 8.51
C MET A 138 -17.66 -2.02 7.76
N VAL A 139 -18.73 -1.35 8.20
CA VAL A 139 -20.06 -1.48 7.57
C VAL A 139 -20.64 -0.10 7.30
N ASP A 140 -21.11 0.11 6.08
CA ASP A 140 -22.06 1.17 5.75
C ASP A 140 -23.48 0.59 5.87
N ARG A 141 -24.19 0.99 6.91
CA ARG A 141 -25.52 0.46 7.24
C ARG A 141 -26.63 1.02 6.38
N GLN A 142 -26.39 2.13 5.72
CA GLN A 142 -27.41 2.77 4.86
C GLN A 142 -27.54 2.01 3.54
N TYR A 143 -26.42 1.50 3.04
CA TYR A 143 -26.34 0.84 1.73
C TYR A 143 -25.99 -0.65 1.81
N ASP A 144 -25.90 -1.21 3.03
CA ASP A 144 -25.54 -2.61 3.28
C ASP A 144 -24.24 -3.02 2.56
N LEU A 145 -23.22 -2.18 2.63
CA LEU A 145 -21.89 -2.47 2.13
C LEU A 145 -20.96 -2.85 3.28
N LYS A 146 -20.10 -3.86 3.05
CA LYS A 146 -19.02 -4.21 3.99
C LYS A 146 -17.68 -3.92 3.36
N LEU A 147 -16.79 -3.32 4.16
CA LEU A 147 -15.40 -3.11 3.80
C LEU A 147 -14.52 -3.84 4.80
N LEU A 148 -13.72 -4.79 4.33
CA LEU A 148 -12.78 -5.56 5.13
C LEU A 148 -11.39 -4.98 4.93
N LEU A 149 -10.78 -4.49 6.01
CA LEU A 149 -9.41 -3.98 6.01
C LEU A 149 -8.48 -5.05 6.56
N TYR A 150 -7.52 -5.48 5.77
CA TYR A 150 -6.55 -6.51 6.14
C TYR A 150 -5.21 -5.89 6.51
N TYR A 151 -4.61 -6.41 7.59
CA TYR A 151 -3.25 -6.11 8.03
C TYR A 151 -2.49 -7.43 8.18
N TYR A 152 -1.35 -7.55 7.55
CA TYR A 152 -0.49 -8.72 7.59
C TYR A 152 0.84 -8.33 8.23
N VAL A 153 1.11 -8.84 9.44
CA VAL A 153 2.30 -8.48 10.21
C VAL A 153 3.35 -9.57 10.05
N TYR A 154 4.44 -9.24 9.38
CA TYR A 154 5.65 -10.05 9.24
C TYR A 154 6.66 -9.58 10.26
N GLU A 155 6.58 -10.16 11.47
CA GLU A 155 7.31 -9.65 12.64
C GLU A 155 8.82 -9.58 12.41
N ALA A 156 9.45 -10.69 11.96
CA ALA A 156 10.90 -10.77 11.76
C ALA A 156 11.41 -9.93 10.57
N ALA A 157 10.53 -9.56 9.64
CA ALA A 157 10.89 -8.79 8.46
C ALA A 157 10.72 -7.28 8.62
N ASP A 158 10.14 -6.81 9.72
CA ASP A 158 9.75 -5.40 9.93
C ASP A 158 8.85 -4.86 8.81
N VAL A 159 7.91 -5.69 8.34
CA VAL A 159 7.00 -5.35 7.23
C VAL A 159 5.55 -5.57 7.65
N ILE A 160 4.71 -4.61 7.30
CA ILE A 160 3.26 -4.72 7.43
C ILE A 160 2.64 -4.66 6.04
N GLY A 161 1.87 -5.69 5.69
CA GLY A 161 1.05 -5.72 4.49
C GLY A 161 -0.34 -5.18 4.74
N ARG A 162 -0.93 -4.56 3.74
CA ARG A 162 -2.29 -4.02 3.72
C ARG A 162 -3.03 -4.51 2.48
N SER A 163 -4.31 -4.72 2.62
CA SER A 163 -5.23 -4.97 1.52
C SER A 163 -6.64 -4.62 1.96
N ALA A 164 -7.56 -4.51 1.02
CA ALA A 164 -8.97 -4.27 1.32
C ALA A 164 -9.87 -5.11 0.42
N LYS A 165 -11.06 -5.45 0.95
CA LYS A 165 -12.10 -6.12 0.20
C LYS A 165 -13.43 -5.42 0.45
N ILE A 166 -14.16 -5.10 -0.60
CA ILE A 166 -15.53 -4.59 -0.49
C ILE A 166 -16.52 -5.69 -0.89
N VAL A 167 -17.60 -5.79 -0.13
CA VAL A 167 -18.70 -6.74 -0.36
C VAL A 167 -20.00 -5.98 -0.46
N ASN A 168 -20.74 -6.21 -1.52
CA ASN A 168 -22.08 -5.69 -1.67
C ASN A 168 -23.08 -6.67 -1.02
N ALA A 169 -23.51 -6.38 0.21
CA ALA A 169 -24.52 -7.18 0.91
C ALA A 169 -25.95 -6.69 0.64
N SER A 170 -26.12 -5.64 -0.16
CA SER A 170 -27.43 -5.11 -0.54
C SER A 170 -28.11 -5.94 -1.62
N SER A 171 -29.35 -5.62 -1.94
CA SER A 171 -30.11 -6.20 -3.04
C SER A 171 -29.99 -5.42 -4.36
N GLN A 172 -29.14 -4.41 -4.44
CA GLN A 172 -28.99 -3.51 -5.58
C GLN A 172 -27.55 -3.51 -6.10
N ASP A 173 -27.39 -3.17 -7.38
CA ASP A 173 -26.07 -3.01 -7.98
C ASP A 173 -25.36 -1.76 -7.43
N VAL A 174 -24.05 -1.87 -7.24
CA VAL A 174 -23.17 -0.75 -6.84
C VAL A 174 -22.03 -0.65 -7.83
N GLN A 175 -21.71 0.56 -8.28
CA GLN A 175 -20.59 0.82 -9.16
C GLN A 175 -19.39 1.29 -8.33
N LEU A 176 -18.43 0.40 -8.09
CA LEU A 176 -17.17 0.73 -7.42
C LEU A 176 -16.29 1.53 -8.40
N THR A 177 -15.81 2.70 -7.97
CA THR A 177 -14.95 3.58 -8.78
C THR A 177 -13.55 3.75 -8.19
N ARG A 178 -13.37 3.37 -6.91
CA ARG A 178 -12.07 3.37 -6.23
C ARG A 178 -12.06 2.38 -5.08
N LEU A 179 -10.99 1.60 -4.97
CA LEU A 179 -10.62 0.88 -3.76
C LEU A 179 -9.10 0.81 -3.68
N MET A 180 -8.54 1.55 -2.74
CA MET A 180 -7.10 1.53 -2.51
C MET A 180 -6.71 0.30 -1.67
N SER A 181 -5.44 -0.03 -1.67
CA SER A 181 -4.88 -1.13 -0.87
C SER A 181 -4.40 -0.66 0.50
N LEU A 182 -3.85 0.55 0.56
CA LEU A 182 -3.26 1.13 1.76
C LEU A 182 -3.54 2.64 1.81
N GLN A 183 -3.87 3.11 3.01
CA GLN A 183 -3.84 4.51 3.42
C GLN A 183 -2.97 4.63 4.66
N LEU A 184 -2.17 5.70 4.73
CA LEU A 184 -1.43 6.09 5.91
C LEU A 184 -1.41 7.61 6.01
N ASP A 185 -1.94 8.12 7.12
CA ASP A 185 -1.97 9.55 7.42
C ASP A 185 -0.88 9.89 8.45
N PHE A 186 -0.16 10.99 8.24
CA PHE A 186 0.91 11.49 9.10
C PHE A 186 0.54 12.84 9.71
N ASP A 187 1.09 13.16 10.89
CA ASP A 187 0.84 14.40 11.63
C ASP A 187 1.33 15.65 10.93
N ASP A 188 2.40 15.50 10.16
CA ASP A 188 3.07 16.58 9.47
C ASP A 188 3.41 16.20 8.02
N SER A 189 3.90 17.17 7.27
CA SER A 189 4.28 17.01 5.86
C SER A 189 5.76 17.27 5.60
N ASP A 190 6.61 17.31 6.64
CA ASP A 190 8.06 17.51 6.48
C ASP A 190 8.75 16.24 5.97
N TYR A 191 8.38 15.86 4.74
CA TYR A 191 8.90 14.68 4.04
C TYR A 191 9.33 15.02 2.61
N ILE A 192 10.26 14.20 2.13
CA ILE A 192 10.58 14.05 0.71
C ILE A 192 9.81 12.84 0.19
N PHE A 193 9.01 13.05 -0.84
CA PHE A 193 8.36 11.97 -1.57
C PHE A 193 9.24 11.54 -2.73
N THR A 194 9.74 10.31 -2.68
CA THR A 194 10.63 9.74 -3.69
C THR A 194 9.88 8.75 -4.56
N THR A 195 9.99 8.91 -5.87
CA THR A 195 9.46 8.01 -6.89
C THR A 195 10.58 7.51 -7.79
N PHE A 196 10.32 6.41 -8.51
CA PHE A 196 11.28 5.82 -9.46
C PHE A 196 10.67 5.81 -10.84
N ARG A 197 11.23 6.62 -11.73
CA ARG A 197 10.72 6.87 -13.07
C ARG A 197 11.75 6.51 -14.11
N GLY A 198 11.34 6.40 -15.35
CA GLY A 198 12.26 6.12 -16.43
C GLY A 198 11.59 5.94 -17.77
N ALA A 199 12.37 5.32 -18.65
CA ALA A 199 11.97 4.94 -20.00
C ALA A 199 12.86 3.78 -20.45
N TRP A 200 12.69 3.31 -21.67
CA TRP A 200 13.59 2.34 -22.26
C TRP A 200 15.06 2.78 -22.17
N ALA A 201 15.93 1.87 -21.73
CA ALA A 201 17.36 2.06 -21.49
C ALA A 201 17.72 3.15 -20.46
N ARG A 202 16.77 3.58 -19.62
CA ARG A 202 16.99 4.47 -18.47
C ARG A 202 15.90 4.28 -17.40
N GLU A 203 15.82 3.08 -16.88
CA GLU A 203 14.85 2.67 -15.87
C GLU A 203 15.28 3.09 -14.47
N MET A 204 14.32 3.14 -13.55
CA MET A 204 14.53 3.32 -12.10
C MET A 204 15.31 4.58 -11.69
N HIS A 205 15.15 5.68 -12.43
CA HIS A 205 15.70 6.98 -12.01
C HIS A 205 14.95 7.51 -10.81
N ARG A 206 15.67 7.77 -9.74
CA ARG A 206 15.15 8.37 -8.53
C ARG A 206 14.73 9.83 -8.77
N CYS A 207 13.51 10.17 -8.35
CA CYS A 207 12.93 11.50 -8.38
C CYS A 207 12.49 11.89 -6.97
N ASP A 208 13.12 12.89 -6.39
CA ASP A 208 12.83 13.41 -5.05
C ASP A 208 12.01 14.70 -5.16
N GLN A 209 10.91 14.77 -4.44
CA GLN A 209 10.01 15.93 -4.42
C GLN A 209 9.69 16.31 -2.97
N THR A 210 10.01 17.56 -2.61
CA THR A 210 9.57 18.11 -1.32
C THR A 210 8.06 18.28 -1.32
N LEU A 211 7.40 17.78 -0.28
CA LEU A 211 5.97 17.93 -0.12
C LEU A 211 5.61 19.37 0.24
N THR A 212 4.65 19.90 -0.49
CA THR A 212 4.02 21.20 -0.25
C THR A 212 2.51 21.01 -0.29
N GLY A 213 1.72 22.03 -0.05
CA GLY A 213 0.27 21.93 -0.11
C GLY A 213 -0.23 21.40 -1.46
N GLY A 214 -1.21 20.50 -1.42
CA GLY A 214 -1.78 19.82 -2.58
C GLY A 214 -1.29 18.38 -2.76
N ARG A 215 -1.35 17.86 -3.99
CA ARG A 215 -1.11 16.45 -4.30
C ARG A 215 0.05 16.23 -5.24
N ILE A 216 0.88 15.24 -4.93
CA ILE A 216 1.85 14.65 -5.85
C ILE A 216 1.37 13.22 -6.16
N VAL A 217 1.37 12.86 -7.43
CA VAL A 217 0.88 11.56 -7.91
C VAL A 217 1.99 10.85 -8.67
N ASN A 218 2.22 9.59 -8.33
CA ASN A 218 2.99 8.61 -9.10
C ASN A 218 2.03 7.57 -9.61
N ASP A 219 1.85 7.47 -10.93
CA ASP A 219 0.85 6.56 -11.47
C ASP A 219 1.24 5.95 -12.82
N SER A 220 0.63 4.80 -13.12
CA SER A 220 0.58 4.19 -14.44
C SER A 220 -0.87 3.88 -14.81
N PHE A 221 -1.22 4.19 -16.05
CA PHE A 221 -2.50 3.84 -16.68
C PHE A 221 -2.30 3.32 -18.11
N THR A 222 -1.17 2.66 -18.34
CA THR A 222 -0.80 2.09 -19.66
C THR A 222 -1.18 0.62 -19.79
N GLY A 223 -1.98 0.07 -18.89
CA GLY A 223 -2.38 -1.33 -18.82
C GLY A 223 -1.44 -2.21 -17.99
N THR A 224 -0.31 -1.68 -17.56
CA THR A 224 0.72 -2.41 -16.77
C THR A 224 1.50 -1.44 -15.88
N THR A 225 2.09 -1.96 -14.80
CA THR A 225 3.22 -1.29 -14.15
C THR A 225 4.38 -1.24 -15.15
N SER A 226 5.07 -0.12 -15.21
CA SER A 226 6.10 0.07 -16.23
C SER A 226 7.35 0.75 -15.66
N SER A 227 8.43 0.72 -16.46
CA SER A 227 9.64 1.49 -16.17
C SER A 227 9.43 3.02 -16.13
N ARG A 228 8.29 3.50 -16.62
CA ARG A 228 7.93 4.93 -16.60
C ARG A 228 7.54 5.42 -15.22
N ALA A 229 6.83 4.58 -14.45
CA ALA A 229 6.46 4.83 -13.07
C ALA A 229 6.44 3.50 -12.32
N ASN A 230 7.32 3.33 -11.35
CA ASN A 230 7.36 2.13 -10.52
C ASN A 230 6.35 2.26 -9.39
N SER A 231 5.70 1.15 -9.01
CA SER A 231 4.72 1.10 -7.91
C SER A 231 5.36 1.11 -6.51
N PHE A 232 6.68 1.30 -6.43
CA PHE A 232 7.40 1.51 -5.18
C PHE A 232 7.68 3.00 -4.97
N VAL A 233 7.36 3.51 -3.77
CA VAL A 233 7.62 4.91 -3.38
C VAL A 233 8.20 4.97 -1.97
N MET A 234 8.86 6.08 -1.65
CA MET A 234 9.40 6.33 -0.31
C MET A 234 8.94 7.68 0.23
N LEU A 235 8.81 7.74 1.55
CA LEU A 235 8.75 8.98 2.33
C LEU A 235 9.95 9.01 3.26
N SER A 236 10.74 10.07 3.21
CA SER A 236 11.89 10.23 4.09
C SER A 236 11.96 11.64 4.66
N ARG A 237 12.50 11.79 5.87
CA ARG A 237 12.78 13.12 6.40
C ARG A 237 13.83 13.82 5.55
N PRO A 238 13.82 15.16 5.45
CA PRO A 238 14.73 15.90 4.55
C PRO A 238 16.22 15.66 4.76
N LYS A 239 16.62 15.25 5.97
CA LYS A 239 18.03 14.94 6.31
C LYS A 239 18.39 13.46 6.23
N THR A 240 17.48 12.63 5.74
CA THR A 240 17.72 11.19 5.57
C THR A 240 18.78 10.96 4.48
N GLY A 241 19.72 10.08 4.77
CA GLY A 241 20.76 9.63 3.85
C GLY A 241 20.68 8.11 3.63
N GLU A 242 21.76 7.55 3.09
CA GLU A 242 21.86 6.10 2.83
C GLU A 242 21.83 5.28 4.13
N ASP A 243 22.54 5.74 5.17
CA ASP A 243 22.76 5.00 6.41
C ASP A 243 22.17 5.66 7.66
N GLN A 244 21.39 6.72 7.51
CA GLN A 244 20.79 7.44 8.65
C GLN A 244 19.50 8.15 8.30
N GLY A 245 18.67 8.38 9.30
CA GLY A 245 17.41 9.12 9.21
C GLY A 245 16.22 8.23 8.94
N ASP A 246 15.04 8.78 9.21
CA ASP A 246 13.78 8.04 9.12
C ASP A 246 13.31 7.94 7.67
N CYS A 247 13.01 6.71 7.25
CA CYS A 247 12.53 6.39 5.92
C CYS A 247 11.41 5.36 5.96
N TYR A 248 10.35 5.62 5.22
CA TYR A 248 9.25 4.69 4.97
C TYR A 248 9.29 4.24 3.52
N GLY A 249 9.14 2.94 3.27
CA GLY A 249 8.98 2.37 1.93
C GLY A 249 7.59 1.78 1.76
N PHE A 250 6.99 1.99 0.58
CA PHE A 250 5.66 1.49 0.22
C PHE A 250 5.73 0.81 -1.14
N HIS A 251 5.14 -0.37 -1.27
CA HIS A 251 5.18 -1.14 -2.51
C HIS A 251 3.85 -1.84 -2.76
N LEU A 252 3.20 -1.53 -3.87
CA LEU A 252 2.03 -2.26 -4.35
C LEU A 252 2.47 -3.51 -5.11
N ILE A 253 1.99 -4.69 -4.72
CA ILE A 253 2.26 -5.96 -5.39
C ILE A 253 1.17 -6.22 -6.43
N TYR A 254 1.31 -5.54 -7.55
CA TYR A 254 0.37 -5.61 -8.65
C TYR A 254 1.06 -5.26 -9.97
N SER A 255 0.69 -5.91 -11.05
CA SER A 255 1.30 -5.70 -12.37
C SER A 255 0.46 -4.84 -13.33
N GLY A 256 -0.72 -4.39 -12.89
CA GLY A 256 -1.62 -3.52 -13.67
C GLY A 256 -1.42 -2.03 -13.40
N ASN A 257 -2.43 -1.24 -13.73
CA ASN A 257 -2.45 0.20 -13.46
C ASN A 257 -2.43 0.48 -11.97
N HIS A 258 -1.51 1.33 -11.54
CA HIS A 258 -1.32 1.69 -10.14
C HIS A 258 -1.31 3.19 -9.91
N CYS A 259 -1.55 3.60 -8.68
CA CYS A 259 -1.51 4.99 -8.25
C CYS A 259 -1.04 5.09 -6.80
N GLU A 260 0.00 5.89 -6.58
CA GLU A 260 0.48 6.35 -5.28
C GLU A 260 0.29 7.85 -5.19
N THR A 261 -0.41 8.31 -4.17
CA THR A 261 -0.72 9.73 -3.96
C THR A 261 -0.20 10.19 -2.62
N ALA A 262 0.57 11.27 -2.60
CA ALA A 262 0.96 12.00 -1.40
C ALA A 262 0.21 13.35 -1.40
N GLU A 263 -0.71 13.56 -0.47
CA GLU A 263 -1.53 14.76 -0.35
C GLU A 263 -1.27 15.47 0.97
N VAL A 264 -0.91 16.76 0.89
CA VAL A 264 -0.80 17.64 2.06
C VAL A 264 -2.06 18.48 2.17
N SER A 265 -2.80 18.27 3.28
CA SER A 265 -4.05 18.96 3.56
C SER A 265 -3.83 20.41 4.00
N SER A 266 -4.91 21.19 4.10
CA SER A 266 -4.91 22.54 4.64
C SER A 266 -4.47 22.62 6.12
N PHE A 267 -4.51 21.51 6.84
CA PHE A 267 -4.02 21.39 8.22
C PHE A 267 -2.55 20.96 8.30
N GLY A 268 -1.86 20.86 7.17
CA GLY A 268 -0.44 20.48 7.12
C GLY A 268 -0.18 18.99 7.33
N LYS A 269 -1.22 18.17 7.41
CA LYS A 269 -1.12 16.71 7.54
C LYS A 269 -0.96 16.04 6.19
N LEU A 270 -0.15 15.00 6.14
CA LEU A 270 0.10 14.22 4.93
C LEU A 270 -0.76 12.97 4.92
N ARG A 271 -1.40 12.69 3.78
CA ARG A 271 -2.04 11.41 3.45
C ARG A 271 -1.28 10.73 2.33
N LEU A 272 -0.87 9.48 2.55
CA LEU A 272 -0.37 8.58 1.52
C LEU A 272 -1.43 7.54 1.19
N LEU A 273 -1.71 7.37 -0.10
CA LEU A 273 -2.53 6.29 -0.64
C LEU A 273 -1.73 5.48 -1.64
N THR A 274 -1.93 4.16 -1.68
CA THR A 274 -1.44 3.30 -2.77
C THR A 274 -2.46 2.22 -3.10
N GLY A 275 -2.62 1.94 -4.40
CA GLY A 275 -3.58 0.94 -4.88
C GLY A 275 -3.72 0.92 -6.40
N ILE A 276 -4.80 0.30 -6.87
CA ILE A 276 -5.19 0.34 -8.27
C ILE A 276 -5.50 1.78 -8.67
N ASN A 277 -5.01 2.19 -9.85
CA ASN A 277 -5.29 3.52 -10.38
C ASN A 277 -6.79 3.73 -10.57
N PRO A 278 -7.42 4.71 -9.91
CA PRO A 278 -8.85 4.96 -10.05
C PRO A 278 -9.23 5.56 -11.40
N ARG A 279 -8.26 6.07 -12.16
CA ARG A 279 -8.49 6.59 -13.50
C ARG A 279 -8.95 5.47 -14.43
N GLU A 280 -10.11 5.63 -15.06
CA GLU A 280 -10.75 4.63 -15.92
C GLU A 280 -11.08 3.29 -15.21
N PHE A 281 -10.98 3.25 -13.87
CA PHE A 281 -11.41 2.10 -13.09
C PHE A 281 -12.90 2.19 -12.79
N SER A 282 -13.61 1.11 -13.09
CA SER A 282 -15.03 0.99 -12.81
C SER A 282 -15.38 -0.48 -12.71
N TRP A 283 -15.94 -0.90 -11.58
CA TRP A 283 -16.30 -2.30 -11.33
C TRP A 283 -17.72 -2.42 -10.83
N LYS A 284 -18.54 -3.17 -11.54
CA LYS A 284 -19.92 -3.46 -11.12
C LYS A 284 -19.92 -4.52 -10.02
N LEU A 285 -20.41 -4.17 -8.85
CA LEU A 285 -20.68 -5.08 -7.76
C LEU A 285 -22.16 -5.41 -7.75
N GLU A 286 -22.52 -6.58 -8.25
CA GLU A 286 -23.87 -7.15 -8.16
C GLU A 286 -24.19 -7.53 -6.70
N PRO A 287 -25.47 -7.76 -6.34
CA PRO A 287 -25.84 -8.27 -5.03
C PRO A 287 -25.06 -9.53 -4.64
N GLY A 288 -24.42 -9.52 -3.49
CA GLY A 288 -23.56 -10.61 -3.00
C GLY A 288 -22.16 -10.66 -3.61
N ALA A 289 -21.84 -9.83 -4.61
CA ALA A 289 -20.51 -9.77 -5.20
C ALA A 289 -19.51 -9.08 -4.30
N GLN A 290 -18.22 -9.37 -4.54
CA GLN A 290 -17.10 -8.76 -3.81
C GLN A 290 -16.00 -8.33 -4.79
N PHE A 291 -15.19 -7.35 -4.36
CA PHE A 291 -13.98 -6.95 -5.05
C PHE A 291 -12.82 -6.90 -4.07
N GLN A 292 -11.69 -7.52 -4.44
CA GLN A 292 -10.47 -7.58 -3.65
C GLN A 292 -9.43 -6.65 -4.25
N ALA A 293 -8.94 -5.68 -3.46
CA ALA A 293 -7.76 -4.89 -3.82
C ALA A 293 -6.47 -5.73 -3.68
N PRO A 294 -5.43 -5.48 -4.48
CA PRO A 294 -4.13 -6.13 -4.33
C PRO A 294 -3.46 -5.79 -2.99
N GLU A 295 -2.38 -6.50 -2.65
CA GLU A 295 -1.59 -6.21 -1.46
C GLU A 295 -0.64 -5.03 -1.70
N ALA A 296 -0.53 -4.17 -0.70
CA ALA A 296 0.52 -3.17 -0.56
C ALA A 296 1.31 -3.45 0.72
N PHE A 297 2.61 -3.23 0.68
CA PHE A 297 3.51 -3.44 1.81
C PHE A 297 4.17 -2.14 2.23
N MET A 298 4.36 -1.99 3.53
CA MET A 298 5.09 -0.87 4.09
C MET A 298 6.13 -1.34 5.10
N THR A 299 7.25 -0.63 5.15
CA THR A 299 8.30 -0.79 6.14
C THR A 299 8.82 0.56 6.59
N TYR A 300 9.24 0.64 7.85
CA TYR A 300 9.92 1.80 8.41
C TYR A 300 11.37 1.44 8.77
N ALA A 301 12.28 2.36 8.50
CA ALA A 301 13.69 2.22 8.82
C ALA A 301 14.24 3.53 9.43
N PRO A 302 14.85 3.46 10.62
CA PRO A 302 15.54 4.61 11.22
C PRO A 302 16.98 4.78 10.74
N ASP A 303 17.46 3.85 9.93
CA ASP A 303 18.82 3.73 9.40
C ASP A 303 18.89 4.03 7.88
N GLY A 304 18.07 4.97 7.43
CA GLY A 304 18.11 5.55 6.10
C GLY A 304 17.53 4.69 4.98
N TRP A 305 17.76 5.14 3.74
CA TRP A 305 17.24 4.50 2.54
C TRP A 305 17.80 3.08 2.37
N GLY A 306 19.09 2.88 2.69
CA GLY A 306 19.75 1.58 2.62
C GLY A 306 19.13 0.57 3.57
N GLY A 307 18.82 0.98 4.81
CA GLY A 307 18.13 0.16 5.79
C GLY A 307 16.75 -0.26 5.31
N MET A 308 15.95 0.71 4.87
CA MET A 308 14.62 0.46 4.33
C MET A 308 14.66 -0.47 3.10
N SER A 309 15.56 -0.20 2.16
CA SER A 309 15.73 -0.99 0.94
C SER A 309 16.11 -2.46 1.25
N ARG A 310 17.06 -2.69 2.16
CA ARG A 310 17.46 -4.04 2.57
C ARG A 310 16.29 -4.83 3.19
N ARG A 311 15.48 -4.19 4.05
CA ARG A 311 14.28 -4.82 4.64
C ARG A 311 13.28 -5.21 3.54
N MET A 312 12.95 -4.29 2.64
CA MET A 312 12.01 -4.58 1.56
C MET A 312 12.54 -5.65 0.60
N HIS A 313 13.81 -5.64 0.24
CA HIS A 313 14.42 -6.67 -0.61
C HIS A 313 14.42 -8.06 0.07
N ALA A 314 14.73 -8.11 1.36
CA ALA A 314 14.67 -9.37 2.12
C ALA A 314 13.24 -9.90 2.13
N PHE A 315 12.27 -9.05 2.46
CA PHE A 315 10.85 -9.40 2.47
C PHE A 315 10.37 -9.94 1.10
N ILE A 316 10.72 -9.26 0.00
CA ILE A 316 10.34 -9.70 -1.34
C ILE A 316 10.92 -11.09 -1.65
N ARG A 317 12.19 -11.33 -1.34
CA ARG A 317 12.84 -12.64 -1.55
C ARG A 317 12.17 -13.73 -0.71
N GLU A 318 11.88 -13.44 0.58
CA GLU A 318 11.39 -14.47 1.51
C GLU A 318 9.88 -14.74 1.34
N HIS A 319 9.09 -13.70 1.08
CA HIS A 319 7.64 -13.77 1.20
C HIS A 319 6.85 -13.47 -0.10
N ILE A 320 7.52 -13.05 -1.19
CA ILE A 320 6.85 -12.80 -2.48
C ILE A 320 7.35 -13.76 -3.55
N VAL A 321 8.69 -13.87 -3.72
CA VAL A 321 9.30 -14.71 -4.78
C VAL A 321 9.00 -16.18 -4.52
N ARG A 322 8.57 -16.89 -5.56
CA ARG A 322 8.23 -18.33 -5.54
C ARG A 322 8.93 -19.10 -6.65
N GLY A 323 8.83 -20.42 -6.56
CA GLY A 323 9.24 -21.35 -7.62
C GLY A 323 10.71 -21.67 -7.63
N TYR A 324 11.11 -22.30 -8.72
CA TYR A 324 12.45 -22.90 -8.89
C TYR A 324 13.61 -21.93 -8.64
N TRP A 325 13.44 -20.67 -9.08
CA TRP A 325 14.47 -19.65 -9.01
C TRP A 325 14.51 -18.85 -7.71
N LYS A 326 13.68 -19.14 -6.72
CA LYS A 326 13.68 -18.42 -5.44
C LYS A 326 15.07 -18.43 -4.77
N ASN A 327 15.70 -19.60 -4.70
CA ASN A 327 16.94 -19.83 -3.97
C ASN A 327 18.09 -20.26 -4.88
N ARG A 328 18.02 -19.95 -6.17
CA ARG A 328 19.04 -20.33 -7.17
C ARG A 328 19.49 -19.10 -7.97
N PRO A 329 20.80 -19.01 -8.29
CA PRO A 329 21.26 -17.99 -9.22
C PRO A 329 20.62 -18.22 -10.60
N ARG A 330 20.41 -17.14 -11.33
CA ARG A 330 20.01 -17.21 -12.74
C ARG A 330 21.21 -17.64 -13.55
N PRO A 331 21.02 -18.40 -14.67
CA PRO A 331 22.11 -18.72 -15.57
C PRO A 331 22.67 -17.45 -16.22
N VAL A 332 23.96 -17.47 -16.50
CA VAL A 332 24.61 -16.42 -17.31
C VAL A 332 24.06 -16.51 -18.72
N LEU A 333 23.35 -15.49 -19.17
CA LEU A 333 22.59 -15.49 -20.41
C LEU A 333 23.26 -14.67 -21.50
N LEU A 334 23.24 -15.18 -22.72
CA LEU A 334 23.55 -14.48 -23.97
C LEU A 334 22.28 -14.44 -24.81
N ASN A 335 21.83 -13.23 -25.16
CA ASN A 335 20.71 -12.99 -26.06
C ASN A 335 21.26 -12.65 -27.46
N SER A 336 20.61 -13.17 -28.51
CA SER A 336 21.03 -12.93 -29.89
C SER A 336 20.71 -11.53 -30.41
N TRP A 337 19.78 -10.78 -29.76
CA TRP A 337 19.24 -9.56 -30.31
C TRP A 337 20.30 -8.53 -30.71
N GLU A 338 21.12 -8.09 -29.77
CA GLU A 338 22.14 -7.07 -30.04
C GLU A 338 23.23 -7.50 -31.05
N ALA A 339 23.41 -8.82 -31.23
CA ALA A 339 24.38 -9.33 -32.20
C ALA A 339 23.82 -9.51 -33.61
N CYS A 340 22.52 -9.75 -33.74
CA CYS A 340 21.91 -10.18 -34.99
C CYS A 340 20.73 -9.30 -35.44
N TYR A 341 20.01 -8.70 -34.51
CA TYR A 341 18.67 -8.11 -34.78
C TYR A 341 17.82 -9.09 -35.60
N PHE A 342 17.23 -8.68 -36.68
CA PHE A 342 16.43 -9.52 -37.59
C PHE A 342 17.25 -10.31 -38.60
N ASP A 343 18.58 -10.12 -38.68
CA ASP A 343 19.47 -10.85 -39.59
C ASP A 343 19.92 -12.17 -38.93
N ILE A 344 18.97 -13.07 -38.76
CA ILE A 344 19.13 -14.37 -38.13
C ILE A 344 19.43 -15.45 -39.23
N SER A 345 20.43 -16.27 -38.97
CA SER A 345 20.68 -17.50 -39.72
C SER A 345 21.25 -18.59 -38.80
N GLU A 346 20.97 -19.83 -39.11
CA GLU A 346 21.48 -20.97 -38.35
C GLU A 346 23.00 -20.88 -38.15
N SER A 347 23.75 -20.59 -39.20
CA SER A 347 25.23 -20.51 -39.14
C SER A 347 25.70 -19.39 -38.20
N ARG A 348 25.00 -18.24 -38.16
CA ARG A 348 25.35 -17.13 -37.28
C ARG A 348 25.01 -17.44 -35.84
N LEU A 349 23.84 -18.01 -35.58
CA LEU A 349 23.40 -18.38 -34.22
C LEU A 349 24.33 -19.48 -33.66
N LEU A 350 24.70 -20.51 -34.44
CA LEU A 350 25.62 -21.57 -34.02
C LEU A 350 27.00 -21.03 -33.67
N LYS A 351 27.55 -20.08 -34.47
CA LYS A 351 28.80 -19.41 -34.14
C LYS A 351 28.75 -18.63 -32.86
N LEU A 352 27.66 -17.87 -32.65
CA LEU A 352 27.45 -17.08 -31.45
C LEU A 352 27.27 -17.97 -30.20
N ALA A 353 26.45 -19.02 -30.31
CA ALA A 353 26.24 -19.99 -29.24
C ALA A 353 27.56 -20.73 -28.85
N LYS A 354 28.37 -21.09 -29.84
CA LYS A 354 29.67 -21.72 -29.60
C LYS A 354 30.62 -20.76 -28.88
N ALA A 355 30.76 -19.54 -29.37
CA ALA A 355 31.58 -18.51 -28.71
C ALA A 355 31.11 -18.22 -27.28
N GLY A 356 29.78 -18.13 -27.08
CA GLY A 356 29.19 -17.99 -25.76
C GLY A 356 29.52 -19.14 -24.83
N LYS A 357 29.38 -20.37 -25.30
CA LYS A 357 29.78 -21.58 -24.54
C LYS A 357 31.26 -21.55 -24.13
N ASP A 358 32.14 -21.21 -25.07
CA ASP A 358 33.59 -21.13 -24.82
C ASP A 358 33.91 -20.01 -23.78
N ALA A 359 33.07 -18.98 -23.69
CA ALA A 359 33.15 -17.91 -22.71
C ALA A 359 32.46 -18.23 -21.36
N GLY A 360 31.82 -19.39 -21.20
CA GLY A 360 31.15 -19.78 -19.97
C GLY A 360 29.68 -19.35 -19.87
N ILE A 361 29.05 -18.97 -20.97
CA ILE A 361 27.60 -18.70 -21.02
C ILE A 361 26.82 -19.99 -20.80
N GLU A 362 25.80 -19.93 -19.97
CA GLU A 362 25.01 -21.09 -19.52
C GLU A 362 23.64 -21.18 -20.23
N LEU A 363 23.14 -20.08 -20.75
CA LEU A 363 21.86 -20.00 -21.44
C LEU A 363 21.97 -19.12 -22.68
N PHE A 364 21.60 -19.67 -23.85
CA PHE A 364 21.52 -18.93 -25.11
C PHE A 364 20.05 -18.70 -25.46
N VAL A 365 19.70 -17.45 -25.69
CA VAL A 365 18.32 -17.02 -26.05
C VAL A 365 18.34 -16.49 -27.48
N VAL A 366 17.47 -17.05 -28.32
CA VAL A 366 17.11 -16.51 -29.61
C VAL A 366 15.90 -15.60 -29.42
N ASP A 367 16.08 -14.32 -29.70
CA ASP A 367 15.06 -13.27 -29.54
C ASP A 367 14.30 -13.05 -30.85
N ASP A 368 13.63 -11.90 -30.98
CA ASP A 368 12.92 -11.52 -32.21
C ASP A 368 13.81 -11.70 -33.45
N GLY A 369 13.19 -12.26 -34.52
CA GLY A 369 13.90 -12.46 -35.75
C GLY A 369 13.32 -13.50 -36.68
#